data_ad9fd7a47c7dc7bd9561ad0613cc8bf7
#
_entry.id   ad9fd7a47c7dc7bd9561ad0613cc8bf7
#
_cell.length_a   1.000
_cell.length_b   1.000
_cell.length_c   1.000
_cell.angle_alpha   90.00
_cell.angle_beta   90.00
_cell.angle_gamma   90.00
#
_symmetry.space_group_name_H-M   'P 1'
#
loop_
_entity.id
_entity.type
_entity.pdbx_description
1 polymer ?
#
loop_
_entity_poly.entity_id
_entity_poly.type
_entity_poly.pdbx_seq_one_letter_code
_entity_poly.pdbx_strand_id
1 'polypeptide(L)'
;MHAEQLKSELTKLDFQKPETAKSKDLNHLIQQMVEHIGSTDPVLRDKLIYTSFYYLTKDDYLNHQQMTYLIETCLGKNHLYKGIGLTDDDSVFTRAFSTLVIALILDRDREERFLSQELALKAIESSILYLKEEEDTRKYVEEKGWAHSIAHGADLLAEAVKHPLFDLSLASECLNTIGGCILKDTAYIDEEDERLIYAVFALLEKGMNEHLLKEWIVNLSNKVVDIKNTAGYTPYFFRMNTNVNQFIKSLYFRLLFLNTGMNTRQEIERILKSQIIV
;
A
#
# COMPACT_ATOMS: atom_id res chain seq x y z
N MET A 1 -3.71 -27.64 -4.71
CA MET A 1 -5.00 -27.65 -5.49
C MET A 1 -4.77 -26.92 -6.80
N HIS A 2 -5.42 -27.32 -7.91
CA HIS A 2 -5.35 -26.54 -9.15
C HIS A 2 -6.17 -25.26 -9.02
N ALA A 3 -5.74 -24.18 -9.67
CA ALA A 3 -6.38 -22.86 -9.61
C ALA A 3 -7.90 -22.89 -9.87
N GLU A 4 -8.36 -23.66 -10.87
CA GLU A 4 -9.78 -23.83 -11.20
C GLU A 4 -10.59 -24.49 -10.07
N GLN A 5 -9.98 -25.45 -9.36
CA GLN A 5 -10.62 -26.10 -8.24
C GLN A 5 -10.77 -25.14 -7.05
N LEU A 6 -9.71 -24.36 -6.76
CA LEU A 6 -9.76 -23.30 -5.75
C LEU A 6 -10.82 -22.26 -6.10
N LYS A 7 -10.85 -21.81 -7.36
CA LYS A 7 -11.86 -20.86 -7.86
C LYS A 7 -13.29 -21.38 -7.63
N SER A 8 -13.54 -22.64 -7.95
CA SER A 8 -14.84 -23.29 -7.71
C SER A 8 -15.18 -23.39 -6.22
N GLU A 9 -14.21 -23.62 -5.34
CA GLU A 9 -14.44 -23.67 -3.90
C GLU A 9 -14.74 -22.29 -3.31
N LEU A 10 -13.95 -21.27 -3.68
CA LEU A 10 -14.15 -19.90 -3.20
C LEU A 10 -15.46 -19.29 -3.68
N THR A 11 -15.91 -19.63 -4.89
CA THR A 11 -17.22 -19.18 -5.40
C THR A 11 -18.41 -19.68 -4.57
N LYS A 12 -18.23 -20.74 -3.80
CA LYS A 12 -19.28 -21.30 -2.92
C LYS A 12 -19.30 -20.65 -1.53
N LEU A 13 -18.30 -19.83 -1.21
CA LEU A 13 -18.29 -19.09 0.05
C LEU A 13 -19.28 -17.93 -0.04
N ASP A 14 -20.16 -17.87 0.93
CA ASP A 14 -21.11 -16.76 1.12
C ASP A 14 -20.93 -16.23 2.54
N PHE A 15 -20.22 -15.13 2.69
CA PHE A 15 -19.94 -14.52 3.99
C PHE A 15 -21.17 -13.94 4.69
N GLN A 16 -22.31 -13.84 3.99
CA GLN A 16 -23.61 -13.56 4.62
C GLN A 16 -24.22 -14.83 5.24
N LYS A 17 -23.66 -16.02 4.93
CA LYS A 17 -24.04 -17.32 5.47
C LYS A 17 -22.83 -17.98 6.15
N PRO A 18 -22.60 -17.69 7.43
CA PRO A 18 -21.40 -18.14 8.17
C PRO A 18 -21.11 -19.65 8.10
N GLU A 19 -22.15 -20.46 7.96
CA GLU A 19 -22.03 -21.92 7.83
C GLU A 19 -21.23 -22.35 6.60
N THR A 20 -21.19 -21.54 5.52
CA THR A 20 -20.45 -21.87 4.31
C THR A 20 -18.93 -21.85 4.53
N ALA A 21 -18.43 -20.92 5.35
CA ALA A 21 -17.04 -20.82 5.74
C ALA A 21 -16.70 -21.82 6.88
N LYS A 22 -17.56 -21.93 7.90
CA LYS A 22 -17.35 -22.82 9.05
C LYS A 22 -17.31 -24.30 8.69
N SER A 23 -17.91 -24.71 7.60
CA SER A 23 -17.88 -26.09 7.10
C SER A 23 -16.56 -26.47 6.42
N LYS A 24 -15.64 -25.54 6.22
CA LYS A 24 -14.38 -25.74 5.49
C LYS A 24 -13.21 -26.06 6.42
N ASP A 25 -12.25 -26.82 5.90
CA ASP A 25 -10.90 -26.87 6.47
C ASP A 25 -10.17 -25.55 6.12
N LEU A 26 -10.26 -24.58 7.05
CA LEU A 26 -9.67 -23.28 6.85
C LEU A 26 -8.15 -23.34 6.74
N ASN A 27 -7.46 -24.27 7.40
CA ASN A 27 -6.01 -24.40 7.28
C ASN A 27 -5.62 -24.76 5.85
N HIS A 28 -6.30 -25.75 5.26
CA HIS A 28 -6.06 -26.11 3.87
C HIS A 28 -6.45 -24.98 2.91
N LEU A 29 -7.58 -24.31 3.15
CA LEU A 29 -8.07 -23.25 2.29
C LEU A 29 -7.13 -22.05 2.25
N ILE A 30 -6.69 -21.51 3.41
CA ILE A 30 -5.77 -20.37 3.47
C ILE A 30 -4.41 -20.71 2.84
N GLN A 31 -3.92 -21.93 2.99
CA GLN A 31 -2.71 -22.39 2.34
C GLN A 31 -2.84 -22.34 0.80
N GLN A 32 -3.95 -22.84 0.27
CA GLN A 32 -4.19 -22.80 -1.17
C GLN A 32 -4.39 -21.38 -1.70
N MET A 33 -5.05 -20.51 -0.92
CA MET A 33 -5.23 -19.11 -1.28
C MET A 33 -3.89 -18.38 -1.35
N VAL A 34 -2.99 -18.57 -0.38
CA VAL A 34 -1.66 -17.97 -0.36
C VAL A 34 -0.80 -18.48 -1.53
N GLU A 35 -0.85 -19.76 -1.86
CA GLU A 35 -0.13 -20.32 -3.03
C GLU A 35 -0.57 -19.67 -4.35
N HIS A 36 -1.83 -19.23 -4.45
CA HIS A 36 -2.41 -18.63 -5.66
C HIS A 36 -2.61 -17.12 -5.58
N ILE A 37 -2.08 -16.45 -4.54
CA ILE A 37 -2.29 -15.02 -4.27
C ILE A 37 -1.82 -14.12 -5.43
N GLY A 38 -0.87 -14.56 -6.24
CA GLY A 38 -0.35 -13.87 -7.41
C GLY A 38 -0.93 -14.35 -8.74
N SER A 39 -2.09 -15.00 -8.72
CA SER A 39 -2.74 -15.47 -9.94
C SER A 39 -2.92 -14.33 -10.96
N THR A 40 -2.63 -14.60 -12.22
CA THR A 40 -2.93 -13.68 -13.34
C THR A 40 -4.41 -13.65 -13.71
N ASP A 41 -5.22 -14.58 -13.19
CA ASP A 41 -6.69 -14.51 -13.28
C ASP A 41 -7.22 -13.47 -12.26
N PRO A 42 -7.69 -12.30 -12.70
CA PRO A 42 -8.17 -11.25 -11.79
C PRO A 42 -9.41 -11.67 -11.01
N VAL A 43 -10.23 -12.57 -11.54
CA VAL A 43 -11.39 -13.08 -10.79
C VAL A 43 -10.94 -13.94 -9.62
N LEU A 44 -9.97 -14.83 -9.84
CA LEU A 44 -9.43 -15.65 -8.76
C LEU A 44 -8.69 -14.80 -7.73
N ARG A 45 -7.79 -13.93 -8.18
CA ARG A 45 -6.93 -13.12 -7.30
C ARG A 45 -7.72 -12.07 -6.52
N ASP A 46 -8.42 -11.16 -7.24
CA ASP A 46 -9.03 -9.97 -6.63
C ASP A 46 -10.37 -10.30 -5.99
N LYS A 47 -11.29 -10.91 -6.78
CA LYS A 47 -12.67 -11.11 -6.33
C LYS A 47 -12.85 -12.28 -5.37
N LEU A 48 -12.00 -13.29 -5.46
CA LEU A 48 -12.16 -14.50 -4.66
C LEU A 48 -11.12 -14.58 -3.54
N ILE A 49 -9.83 -14.65 -3.86
CA ILE A 49 -8.78 -14.83 -2.85
C ILE A 49 -8.73 -13.63 -1.90
N TYR A 50 -8.52 -12.41 -2.41
CA TYR A 50 -8.38 -11.25 -1.53
C TYR A 50 -9.67 -10.96 -0.75
N THR A 51 -10.83 -11.00 -1.41
CA THR A 51 -12.12 -10.82 -0.72
C THR A 51 -12.34 -11.87 0.37
N SER A 52 -11.92 -13.14 0.13
CA SER A 52 -12.00 -14.17 1.15
C SER A 52 -11.06 -13.88 2.33
N PHE A 53 -9.81 -13.49 2.09
CA PHE A 53 -8.91 -13.09 3.17
C PHE A 53 -9.49 -11.94 4.00
N TYR A 54 -10.06 -10.93 3.34
CA TYR A 54 -10.69 -9.80 4.02
C TYR A 54 -11.79 -10.25 4.99
N TYR A 55 -12.77 -11.01 4.52
CA TYR A 55 -13.89 -11.46 5.37
C TYR A 55 -13.45 -12.50 6.41
N LEU A 56 -12.59 -13.45 6.04
CA LEU A 56 -12.09 -14.47 6.98
C LEU A 56 -11.32 -13.84 8.14
N THR A 57 -10.57 -12.75 7.89
CA THR A 57 -9.84 -12.02 8.92
C THR A 57 -10.76 -11.11 9.72
N LYS A 58 -11.63 -10.33 9.05
CA LYS A 58 -12.46 -9.30 9.68
C LYS A 58 -13.59 -9.86 10.53
N ASP A 59 -14.20 -10.96 10.10
CA ASP A 59 -15.37 -11.55 10.72
C ASP A 59 -15.04 -12.74 11.66
N ASP A 60 -13.79 -12.77 12.18
CA ASP A 60 -13.32 -13.72 13.20
C ASP A 60 -13.41 -15.22 12.80
N TYR A 61 -13.26 -15.52 11.50
CA TYR A 61 -13.19 -16.92 11.07
C TYR A 61 -11.80 -17.52 11.27
N LEU A 62 -10.74 -16.70 11.20
CA LEU A 62 -9.37 -17.14 11.42
C LEU A 62 -8.97 -16.97 12.87
N ASN A 63 -8.33 -18.00 13.43
CA ASN A 63 -7.69 -17.88 14.74
C ASN A 63 -6.29 -17.22 14.62
N HIS A 64 -5.71 -16.82 15.76
CA HIS A 64 -4.41 -16.17 15.83
C HIS A 64 -3.28 -16.97 15.18
N GLN A 65 -3.29 -18.30 15.31
CA GLN A 65 -2.28 -19.17 14.72
C GLN A 65 -2.35 -19.15 13.19
N GLN A 66 -3.55 -19.14 12.62
CA GLN A 66 -3.76 -19.04 11.17
C GLN A 66 -3.34 -17.67 10.63
N MET A 67 -3.66 -16.59 11.34
CA MET A 67 -3.23 -15.24 10.99
C MET A 67 -1.71 -15.07 11.10
N THR A 68 -1.08 -15.65 12.12
CA THR A 68 0.39 -15.67 12.25
C THR A 68 1.04 -16.42 11.07
N TYR A 69 0.52 -17.58 10.70
CA TYR A 69 0.99 -18.31 9.53
C TYR A 69 0.90 -17.47 8.23
N LEU A 70 -0.22 -16.75 8.04
CA LEU A 70 -0.43 -15.90 6.86
C LEU A 70 0.60 -14.78 6.76
N ILE A 71 0.80 -14.03 7.84
CA ILE A 71 1.75 -12.91 7.82
C ILE A 71 3.19 -13.39 7.67
N GLU A 72 3.59 -14.48 8.33
CA GLU A 72 4.92 -15.08 8.17
C GLU A 72 5.18 -15.51 6.73
N THR A 73 4.18 -16.15 6.10
CA THR A 73 4.28 -16.59 4.71
C THR A 73 4.35 -15.40 3.77
N CYS A 74 3.46 -14.41 3.93
CA CYS A 74 3.41 -13.24 3.07
C CYS A 74 4.66 -12.35 3.19
N LEU A 75 5.32 -12.27 4.36
CA LEU A 75 6.59 -11.58 4.54
C LEU A 75 7.79 -12.32 3.92
N GLY A 76 7.58 -13.50 3.39
CA GLY A 76 8.63 -14.35 2.83
C GLY A 76 9.13 -13.91 1.45
N LYS A 77 10.32 -14.40 1.07
CA LYS A 77 10.96 -14.13 -0.23
C LYS A 77 10.13 -14.56 -1.45
N ASN A 78 9.24 -15.55 -1.27
CA ASN A 78 8.39 -16.06 -2.34
C ASN A 78 7.06 -15.29 -2.46
N HIS A 79 6.84 -14.28 -1.63
CA HIS A 79 5.63 -13.46 -1.57
C HIS A 79 5.96 -11.98 -1.66
N LEU A 80 6.11 -11.27 -0.55
CA LEU A 80 6.36 -9.81 -0.53
C LEU A 80 7.57 -9.40 -1.37
N TYR A 81 8.61 -10.21 -1.41
CA TYR A 81 9.85 -9.92 -2.13
C TYR A 81 10.07 -10.78 -3.38
N LYS A 82 9.04 -11.48 -3.87
CA LYS A 82 9.15 -12.30 -5.07
C LYS A 82 9.46 -11.43 -6.29
N GLY A 83 10.68 -11.54 -6.83
CA GLY A 83 11.13 -10.75 -7.97
C GLY A 83 11.11 -9.24 -7.72
N ILE A 84 11.28 -8.78 -6.47
CA ILE A 84 11.32 -7.36 -6.13
C ILE A 84 12.38 -6.63 -6.98
N GLY A 85 12.05 -5.42 -7.44
CA GLY A 85 12.89 -4.64 -8.36
C GLY A 85 12.75 -5.02 -9.84
N LEU A 86 12.07 -6.12 -10.19
CA LEU A 86 11.73 -6.42 -11.58
C LEU A 86 10.53 -5.58 -12.03
N THR A 87 10.58 -5.13 -13.28
CA THR A 87 9.48 -4.46 -13.97
C THR A 87 8.91 -5.37 -15.06
N ASP A 88 7.63 -5.19 -15.41
CA ASP A 88 6.93 -5.96 -16.44
C ASP A 88 6.89 -7.48 -16.22
N ASP A 89 7.04 -7.92 -14.97
CA ASP A 89 7.01 -9.32 -14.56
C ASP A 89 5.77 -9.62 -13.69
N ASP A 90 5.13 -10.77 -13.92
CA ASP A 90 3.89 -11.15 -13.23
C ASP A 90 4.07 -11.44 -11.73
N SER A 91 5.30 -11.52 -11.24
CA SER A 91 5.58 -11.59 -9.80
C SER A 91 5.05 -10.37 -9.04
N VAL A 92 4.83 -9.24 -9.70
CA VAL A 92 4.19 -8.05 -9.11
C VAL A 92 2.85 -8.37 -8.46
N PHE A 93 2.04 -9.23 -9.08
CA PHE A 93 0.75 -9.61 -8.49
C PHE A 93 0.92 -10.33 -7.16
N THR A 94 1.92 -11.22 -7.05
CA THR A 94 2.21 -11.90 -5.78
C THR A 94 2.63 -10.89 -4.71
N ARG A 95 3.55 -9.97 -5.05
CA ARG A 95 4.03 -8.95 -4.11
C ARG A 95 2.90 -8.03 -3.64
N ALA A 96 2.21 -7.44 -4.60
CA ALA A 96 1.15 -6.46 -4.35
C ALA A 96 0.01 -7.03 -3.49
N PHE A 97 -0.43 -8.26 -3.75
CA PHE A 97 -1.51 -8.87 -2.97
C PHE A 97 -1.02 -9.42 -1.62
N SER A 98 0.26 -9.75 -1.49
CA SER A 98 0.86 -10.06 -0.18
C SER A 98 0.87 -8.84 0.74
N THR A 99 1.10 -7.61 0.22
CA THR A 99 1.00 -6.38 1.03
C THR A 99 -0.37 -6.22 1.64
N LEU A 100 -1.43 -6.49 0.88
CA LEU A 100 -2.82 -6.38 1.36
C LEU A 100 -3.12 -7.38 2.48
N VAL A 101 -2.65 -8.62 2.37
CA VAL A 101 -2.84 -9.61 3.44
C VAL A 101 -2.08 -9.21 4.70
N ILE A 102 -0.84 -8.73 4.57
CA ILE A 102 -0.06 -8.24 5.73
C ILE A 102 -0.78 -7.07 6.38
N ALA A 103 -1.34 -6.14 5.60
CA ALA A 103 -2.09 -5.00 6.11
C ALA A 103 -3.32 -5.43 6.92
N LEU A 104 -4.10 -6.41 6.42
CA LEU A 104 -5.24 -6.98 7.15
C LEU A 104 -4.84 -7.58 8.51
N ILE A 105 -3.73 -8.30 8.54
CA ILE A 105 -3.24 -8.93 9.78
C ILE A 105 -2.71 -7.88 10.77
N LEU A 106 -2.01 -6.84 10.30
CA LEU A 106 -1.56 -5.74 11.16
C LEU A 106 -2.74 -4.94 11.73
N ASP A 107 -3.81 -4.74 10.96
CA ASP A 107 -5.04 -4.10 11.44
C ASP A 107 -5.67 -4.90 12.57
N ARG A 108 -5.76 -6.22 12.45
CA ARG A 108 -6.25 -7.10 13.52
C ARG A 108 -5.31 -7.12 14.74
N ASP A 109 -3.99 -7.25 14.51
CA ASP A 109 -3.02 -7.26 15.61
C ASP A 109 -2.97 -5.93 16.35
N ARG A 110 -3.28 -4.82 15.70
CA ARG A 110 -3.42 -3.51 16.36
C ARG A 110 -4.38 -3.56 17.55
N GLU A 111 -5.47 -4.31 17.42
CA GLU A 111 -6.50 -4.44 18.44
C GLU A 111 -6.24 -5.60 19.42
N GLU A 112 -5.87 -6.77 18.90
CA GLU A 112 -5.82 -8.02 19.68
C GLU A 112 -4.45 -8.40 20.20
N ARG A 113 -3.38 -7.86 19.61
CA ARG A 113 -1.97 -8.04 20.03
C ARG A 113 -1.55 -9.51 20.17
N PHE A 114 -1.81 -10.30 19.12
CA PHE A 114 -1.50 -11.73 19.07
C PHE A 114 -0.15 -12.06 18.42
N LEU A 115 0.40 -11.15 17.61
CA LEU A 115 1.71 -11.34 16.99
C LEU A 115 2.84 -11.16 18.02
N SER A 116 3.94 -11.90 17.85
CA SER A 116 5.14 -11.58 18.59
C SER A 116 5.65 -10.18 18.23
N GLN A 117 6.29 -9.50 19.19
CA GLN A 117 6.87 -8.18 18.93
C GLN A 117 7.83 -8.19 17.75
N GLU A 118 8.66 -9.23 17.63
CA GLU A 118 9.62 -9.40 16.53
C GLU A 118 8.91 -9.46 15.17
N LEU A 119 7.83 -10.24 15.05
CA LEU A 119 7.10 -10.41 13.81
C LEU A 119 6.35 -9.12 13.41
N ALA A 120 5.74 -8.44 14.37
CA ALA A 120 5.07 -7.17 14.11
C ALA A 120 6.07 -6.08 13.69
N LEU A 121 7.22 -5.95 14.36
CA LEU A 121 8.28 -5.03 13.95
C LEU A 121 8.83 -5.36 12.56
N LYS A 122 9.06 -6.64 12.27
CA LYS A 122 9.46 -7.09 10.93
C LYS A 122 8.46 -6.68 9.86
N ALA A 123 7.15 -6.80 10.12
CA ALA A 123 6.12 -6.37 9.17
C ALA A 123 6.13 -4.84 8.96
N ILE A 124 6.32 -4.07 10.03
CA ILE A 124 6.44 -2.61 9.98
C ILE A 124 7.65 -2.19 9.13
N GLU A 125 8.82 -2.74 9.40
CA GLU A 125 10.04 -2.46 8.62
C GLU A 125 9.89 -2.89 7.16
N SER A 126 9.28 -4.05 6.91
CA SER A 126 9.02 -4.56 5.57
C SER A 126 8.09 -3.67 4.76
N SER A 127 7.16 -2.93 5.39
CA SER A 127 6.28 -2.00 4.69
C SER A 127 7.03 -0.84 4.05
N ILE A 128 8.04 -0.33 4.75
CA ILE A 128 8.91 0.75 4.26
C ILE A 128 9.85 0.21 3.17
N LEU A 129 10.48 -0.94 3.44
CA LEU A 129 11.45 -1.54 2.52
C LEU A 129 10.80 -1.94 1.19
N TYR A 130 9.60 -2.52 1.22
CA TYR A 130 8.85 -2.87 0.03
C TYR A 130 8.66 -1.67 -0.91
N LEU A 131 8.15 -0.55 -0.41
CA LEU A 131 7.93 0.65 -1.22
C LEU A 131 9.23 1.27 -1.75
N LYS A 132 10.34 1.12 -1.03
CA LYS A 132 11.65 1.57 -1.51
C LYS A 132 12.15 0.73 -2.68
N GLU A 133 11.94 -0.59 -2.63
CA GLU A 133 12.50 -1.54 -3.58
C GLU A 133 11.57 -1.87 -4.75
N GLU A 134 10.27 -1.57 -4.65
CA GLU A 134 9.31 -1.85 -5.72
C GLU A 134 9.51 -0.92 -6.92
N GLU A 135 9.87 -1.47 -8.04
CA GLU A 135 10.10 -0.74 -9.31
C GLU A 135 8.96 -0.93 -10.32
N ASP A 136 8.11 -1.93 -10.13
CA ASP A 136 6.97 -2.17 -11.03
C ASP A 136 5.80 -1.25 -10.66
N THR A 137 5.60 -0.21 -11.46
CA THR A 137 4.54 0.78 -11.25
C THR A 137 3.29 0.53 -12.09
N ARG A 138 3.13 -0.69 -12.63
CA ARG A 138 1.94 -1.04 -13.40
C ARG A 138 0.69 -0.99 -12.52
N LYS A 139 -0.36 -0.51 -13.14
CA LYS A 139 -1.70 -0.35 -12.57
C LYS A 139 -2.61 -1.46 -13.07
N TYR A 140 -3.44 -1.14 -14.06
CA TYR A 140 -4.23 -2.14 -14.77
C TYR A 140 -3.38 -2.80 -15.86
N VAL A 141 -3.33 -4.13 -15.85
CA VAL A 141 -2.66 -4.95 -16.87
C VAL A 141 -3.74 -5.65 -17.67
N GLU A 142 -3.72 -5.48 -18.99
CA GLU A 142 -4.73 -6.06 -19.88
C GLU A 142 -4.85 -7.56 -19.65
N GLU A 143 -6.08 -8.07 -19.59
CA GLU A 143 -6.46 -9.46 -19.28
C GLU A 143 -6.09 -9.95 -17.86
N LYS A 144 -5.17 -9.29 -17.15
CA LYS A 144 -4.69 -9.70 -15.83
C LYS A 144 -5.22 -8.84 -14.67
N GLY A 145 -5.84 -7.70 -14.97
CA GLY A 145 -6.42 -6.81 -13.95
C GLY A 145 -5.38 -5.97 -13.19
N TRP A 146 -5.74 -5.53 -12.00
CA TRP A 146 -4.95 -4.57 -11.22
C TRP A 146 -3.70 -5.21 -10.59
N ALA A 147 -2.52 -4.66 -10.88
CA ALA A 147 -1.29 -4.91 -10.14
C ALA A 147 -1.19 -3.97 -8.92
N HIS A 148 -1.28 -2.66 -9.14
CA HIS A 148 -1.38 -1.61 -8.11
C HIS A 148 -0.34 -1.72 -6.99
N SER A 149 0.89 -2.12 -7.32
CA SER A 149 1.95 -2.41 -6.35
C SER A 149 2.23 -1.25 -5.38
N ILE A 150 2.27 -0.01 -5.91
CA ILE A 150 2.50 1.19 -5.09
C ILE A 150 1.28 1.50 -4.21
N ALA A 151 0.06 1.41 -4.74
CA ALA A 151 -1.16 1.66 -3.98
C ALA A 151 -1.33 0.66 -2.83
N HIS A 152 -1.16 -0.63 -3.11
CA HIS A 152 -1.26 -1.68 -2.09
C HIS A 152 -0.11 -1.61 -1.08
N GLY A 153 1.10 -1.22 -1.51
CA GLY A 153 2.21 -0.95 -0.60
C GLY A 153 1.94 0.25 0.31
N ALA A 154 1.27 1.28 -0.20
CA ALA A 154 0.83 2.44 0.60
C ALA A 154 -0.23 2.07 1.64
N ASP A 155 -1.17 1.17 1.30
CA ASP A 155 -2.13 0.63 2.26
C ASP A 155 -1.41 -0.13 3.39
N LEU A 156 -0.43 -0.96 3.05
CA LEU A 156 0.38 -1.66 4.04
C LEU A 156 1.15 -0.67 4.93
N LEU A 157 1.78 0.35 4.35
CA LEU A 157 2.50 1.37 5.12
C LEU A 157 1.56 2.11 6.07
N ALA A 158 0.35 2.45 5.63
CA ALA A 158 -0.64 3.13 6.47
C ALA A 158 -1.02 2.27 7.70
N GLU A 159 -1.29 0.98 7.52
CA GLU A 159 -1.61 0.08 8.64
C GLU A 159 -0.39 -0.18 9.54
N ALA A 160 0.82 -0.26 8.97
CA ALA A 160 2.05 -0.36 9.74
C ALA A 160 2.28 0.86 10.64
N VAL A 161 2.04 2.07 10.13
CA VAL A 161 2.15 3.32 10.90
C VAL A 161 1.11 3.38 12.04
N LYS A 162 -0.11 2.94 11.80
CA LYS A 162 -1.17 2.91 12.83
C LYS A 162 -0.86 1.92 13.96
N HIS A 163 -0.05 0.91 13.69
CA HIS A 163 0.27 -0.13 14.67
C HIS A 163 0.95 0.43 15.92
N PRO A 164 0.60 -0.02 17.16
CA PRO A 164 1.17 0.52 18.41
C PRO A 164 2.69 0.42 18.54
N LEU A 165 3.31 -0.57 17.90
CA LEU A 165 4.77 -0.76 17.91
C LEU A 165 5.51 0.12 16.90
N PHE A 166 4.81 0.89 16.05
CA PHE A 166 5.47 1.81 15.13
C PHE A 166 6.21 2.91 15.89
N ASP A 167 7.49 3.04 15.61
CA ASP A 167 8.32 4.12 16.17
C ASP A 167 8.21 5.37 15.30
N LEU A 168 7.71 6.46 15.88
CA LEU A 168 7.52 7.74 15.17
C LEU A 168 8.84 8.37 14.70
N SER A 169 10.00 7.93 15.21
CA SER A 169 11.32 8.33 14.69
C SER A 169 11.51 7.95 13.21
N LEU A 170 10.77 6.95 12.72
CA LEU A 170 10.75 6.52 11.31
C LEU A 170 9.92 7.45 10.39
N ALA A 171 9.24 8.47 10.94
CA ALA A 171 8.35 9.33 10.14
C ALA A 171 9.06 9.99 8.94
N SER A 172 10.28 10.51 9.15
CA SER A 172 11.09 11.10 8.06
C SER A 172 11.42 10.07 6.97
N GLU A 173 11.71 8.84 7.37
CA GLU A 173 12.00 7.76 6.44
C GLU A 173 10.76 7.36 5.62
N CYS A 174 9.60 7.26 6.28
CA CYS A 174 8.31 7.01 5.61
C CYS A 174 7.99 8.12 4.59
N LEU A 175 8.12 9.40 4.96
CA LEU A 175 7.91 10.51 4.04
C LEU A 175 8.87 10.47 2.84
N ASN A 176 10.15 10.15 3.07
CA ASN A 176 11.13 10.03 1.98
C ASN A 176 10.80 8.85 1.06
N THR A 177 10.33 7.74 1.61
CA THR A 177 9.86 6.56 0.84
C THR A 177 8.64 6.93 -0.02
N ILE A 178 7.64 7.61 0.55
CA ILE A 178 6.48 8.14 -0.19
C ILE A 178 6.94 9.08 -1.31
N GLY A 179 7.86 10.01 -1.02
CA GLY A 179 8.43 10.91 -2.02
C GLY A 179 9.14 10.17 -3.14
N GLY A 180 9.87 9.09 -2.82
CA GLY A 180 10.49 8.21 -3.81
C GLY A 180 9.46 7.56 -4.73
N CYS A 181 8.33 7.09 -4.18
CA CYS A 181 7.23 6.54 -4.98
C CYS A 181 6.62 7.60 -5.91
N ILE A 182 6.34 8.81 -5.43
CA ILE A 182 5.76 9.91 -6.22
C ILE A 182 6.67 10.29 -7.40
N LEU A 183 7.99 10.18 -7.23
CA LEU A 183 9.00 10.56 -8.23
C LEU A 183 9.42 9.41 -9.15
N LYS A 184 8.76 8.25 -9.16
CA LYS A 184 9.00 7.19 -10.13
C LYS A 184 8.57 7.60 -11.53
N ASP A 185 9.27 7.11 -12.56
CA ASP A 185 9.03 7.48 -13.97
C ASP A 185 7.73 6.87 -14.54
N THR A 186 6.62 7.25 -13.94
CA THR A 186 5.26 6.85 -14.32
C THR A 186 4.31 8.01 -14.08
N ALA A 187 3.14 8.04 -14.74
CA ALA A 187 2.07 8.98 -14.39
C ALA A 187 1.03 8.27 -13.54
N TYR A 188 0.79 8.72 -12.33
CA TYR A 188 -0.27 8.20 -11.47
C TYR A 188 -1.63 8.76 -11.90
N ILE A 189 -2.56 7.86 -12.23
CA ILE A 189 -3.90 8.20 -12.73
C ILE A 189 -5.01 7.32 -12.13
N ASP A 190 -4.62 6.36 -11.29
CA ASP A 190 -5.52 5.35 -10.71
C ASP A 190 -5.44 5.35 -9.16
N GLU A 191 -5.46 6.56 -8.58
CA GLU A 191 -5.53 6.83 -7.14
C GLU A 191 -4.28 6.44 -6.31
N GLU A 192 -3.12 6.21 -6.93
CA GLU A 192 -1.89 5.90 -6.19
C GLU A 192 -1.46 7.04 -5.25
N ASP A 193 -1.65 8.29 -5.69
CA ASP A 193 -1.41 9.48 -4.87
C ASP A 193 -2.33 9.52 -3.64
N GLU A 194 -3.60 9.20 -3.80
CA GLU A 194 -4.57 9.14 -2.71
C GLU A 194 -4.22 8.07 -1.68
N ARG A 195 -3.73 6.89 -2.13
CA ARG A 195 -3.27 5.82 -1.23
C ARG A 195 -2.02 6.23 -0.46
N LEU A 196 -1.04 6.86 -1.12
CA LEU A 196 0.15 7.39 -0.45
C LEU A 196 -0.21 8.46 0.60
N ILE A 197 -1.26 9.26 0.35
CA ILE A 197 -1.78 10.25 1.30
C ILE A 197 -2.34 9.58 2.56
N TYR A 198 -2.95 8.39 2.48
CA TYR A 198 -3.41 7.69 3.68
C TYR A 198 -2.27 7.37 4.65
N ALA A 199 -1.09 7.00 4.14
CA ALA A 199 0.09 6.79 4.98
C ALA A 199 0.57 8.11 5.63
N VAL A 200 0.49 9.24 4.91
CA VAL A 200 0.79 10.58 5.49
C VAL A 200 -0.19 10.92 6.62
N PHE A 201 -1.49 10.66 6.43
CA PHE A 201 -2.47 10.90 7.49
C PHE A 201 -2.27 9.98 8.69
N ALA A 202 -1.92 8.70 8.47
CA ALA A 202 -1.58 7.80 9.55
C ALA A 202 -0.39 8.34 10.39
N LEU A 203 0.63 8.91 9.75
CA LEU A 203 1.76 9.57 10.44
C LEU A 203 1.30 10.78 11.26
N LEU A 204 0.41 11.63 10.71
CA LEU A 204 -0.13 12.78 11.43
C LEU A 204 -0.97 12.36 12.64
N GLU A 205 -1.84 11.36 12.47
CA GLU A 205 -2.66 10.80 13.55
C GLU A 205 -1.79 10.15 14.64
N LYS A 206 -0.66 9.56 14.25
CA LYS A 206 0.34 9.00 15.18
C LYS A 206 1.09 10.08 15.97
N GLY A 207 0.98 11.35 15.58
CA GLY A 207 1.60 12.49 16.24
C GLY A 207 2.83 13.06 15.55
N MET A 208 3.01 12.78 14.26
CA MET A 208 4.06 13.43 13.47
C MET A 208 3.89 14.95 13.49
N ASN A 209 5.01 15.67 13.70
CA ASN A 209 5.00 17.13 13.71
C ASN A 209 4.65 17.69 12.34
N GLU A 210 3.69 18.61 12.26
CA GLU A 210 3.28 19.31 11.03
C GLU A 210 4.47 20.02 10.35
N HIS A 211 5.43 20.49 11.11
CA HIS A 211 6.62 21.15 10.55
C HIS A 211 7.43 20.21 9.65
N LEU A 212 7.57 18.95 10.08
CA LEU A 212 8.23 17.91 9.28
C LEU A 212 7.50 17.69 7.94
N LEU A 213 6.17 17.61 7.96
CA LEU A 213 5.37 17.50 6.74
C LEU A 213 5.57 18.71 5.83
N LYS A 214 5.50 19.92 6.39
CA LYS A 214 5.70 21.16 5.61
C LYS A 214 7.07 21.19 4.94
N GLU A 215 8.14 20.90 5.68
CA GLU A 215 9.50 20.87 5.12
C GLU A 215 9.65 19.81 4.02
N TRP A 216 9.06 18.63 4.25
CA TRP A 216 9.08 17.57 3.24
C TRP A 216 8.36 17.99 1.95
N ILE A 217 7.20 18.66 2.02
CA ILE A 217 6.46 19.16 0.85
C ILE A 217 7.31 20.18 0.07
N VAL A 218 8.00 21.10 0.76
CA VAL A 218 8.93 22.04 0.12
C VAL A 218 10.04 21.28 -0.60
N ASN A 219 10.65 20.32 0.05
CA ASN A 219 11.72 19.51 -0.53
C ASN A 219 11.25 18.70 -1.75
N LEU A 220 10.05 18.10 -1.68
CA LEU A 220 9.44 17.37 -2.79
C LEU A 220 9.22 18.29 -4.01
N SER A 221 8.69 19.50 -3.78
CA SER A 221 8.51 20.51 -4.83
C SER A 221 9.84 20.97 -5.45
N ASN A 222 10.87 21.18 -4.62
CA ASN A 222 12.21 21.58 -5.10
C ASN A 222 12.84 20.49 -5.97
N LYS A 223 12.66 19.20 -5.66
CA LYS A 223 13.12 18.11 -6.53
C LYS A 223 12.55 18.18 -7.95
N VAL A 224 11.30 18.61 -8.11
CA VAL A 224 10.72 18.81 -9.45
C VAL A 224 11.41 19.95 -10.20
N VAL A 225 11.74 21.05 -9.48
CA VAL A 225 12.51 22.15 -10.05
C VAL A 225 13.92 21.70 -10.48
N ASP A 226 14.57 20.89 -9.68
CA ASP A 226 15.88 20.32 -9.99
C ASP A 226 15.83 19.41 -11.22
N ILE A 227 14.80 18.56 -11.32
CA ILE A 227 14.56 17.72 -12.51
C ILE A 227 14.38 18.60 -13.75
N LYS A 228 13.59 19.69 -13.66
CA LYS A 228 13.43 20.65 -14.76
C LYS A 228 14.76 21.27 -15.18
N ASN A 229 15.57 21.69 -14.20
CA ASN A 229 16.84 22.37 -14.46
C ASN A 229 17.88 21.43 -15.08
N THR A 230 17.85 20.14 -14.74
CA THR A 230 18.82 19.14 -15.23
C THR A 230 18.38 18.43 -16.51
N ALA A 231 17.11 18.04 -16.60
CA ALA A 231 16.56 17.27 -17.72
C ALA A 231 15.77 18.11 -18.74
N GLY A 232 15.43 19.37 -18.40
CA GLY A 232 14.59 20.22 -19.23
C GLY A 232 13.11 19.76 -19.26
N TYR A 233 12.38 20.22 -20.28
CA TYR A 233 10.96 19.87 -20.48
C TYR A 233 10.82 18.51 -21.19
N THR A 234 11.23 17.44 -20.53
CA THR A 234 11.12 16.05 -21.01
C THR A 234 9.81 15.40 -20.56
N PRO A 235 9.38 14.28 -21.20
CA PRO A 235 8.25 13.48 -20.69
C PRO A 235 8.44 13.03 -19.22
N TYR A 236 9.65 12.73 -18.82
CA TYR A 236 10.00 12.41 -17.42
C TYR A 236 9.65 13.58 -16.49
N PHE A 237 10.14 14.81 -16.81
CA PHE A 237 9.78 16.00 -16.03
C PHE A 237 8.27 16.18 -15.92
N PHE A 238 7.54 16.06 -17.02
CA PHE A 238 6.08 16.26 -16.99
C PHE A 238 5.36 15.22 -16.13
N ARG A 239 5.79 13.96 -16.15
CA ARG A 239 5.23 12.92 -15.27
C ARG A 239 5.46 13.27 -13.80
N MET A 240 6.70 13.60 -13.42
CA MET A 240 7.04 13.96 -12.04
C MET A 240 6.28 15.19 -11.57
N ASN A 241 6.25 16.23 -12.41
CA ASN A 241 5.51 17.45 -12.11
C ASN A 241 4.00 17.19 -11.93
N THR A 242 3.43 16.34 -12.75
CA THR A 242 2.00 15.95 -12.64
C THR A 242 1.75 15.21 -11.33
N ASN A 243 2.54 14.18 -11.04
CA ASN A 243 2.38 13.38 -9.82
C ASN A 243 2.49 14.23 -8.55
N VAL A 244 3.54 15.09 -8.47
CA VAL A 244 3.74 15.95 -7.31
C VAL A 244 2.60 16.97 -7.18
N ASN A 245 2.20 17.61 -8.28
CA ASN A 245 1.11 18.58 -8.24
C ASN A 245 -0.23 17.95 -7.87
N GLN A 246 -0.52 16.77 -8.36
CA GLN A 246 -1.73 16.03 -8.00
C GLN A 246 -1.71 15.65 -6.52
N PHE A 247 -0.62 15.05 -6.05
CA PHE A 247 -0.45 14.70 -4.67
C PHE A 247 -0.62 15.88 -3.70
N ILE A 248 0.06 17.02 -3.95
CA ILE A 248 -0.04 18.18 -3.04
C ILE A 248 -1.42 18.84 -3.10
N LYS A 249 -2.13 18.82 -4.23
CA LYS A 249 -3.53 19.27 -4.33
C LYS A 249 -4.47 18.38 -3.55
N SER A 250 -4.39 17.08 -3.72
CA SER A 250 -5.18 16.11 -2.95
C SER A 250 -4.92 16.25 -1.45
N LEU A 251 -3.65 16.32 -1.05
CA LEU A 251 -3.27 16.55 0.35
C LEU A 251 -3.84 17.87 0.90
N TYR A 252 -3.73 18.97 0.12
CA TYR A 252 -4.29 20.27 0.51
C TYR A 252 -5.78 20.20 0.83
N PHE A 253 -6.59 19.63 -0.07
CA PHE A 253 -8.03 19.54 0.12
C PHE A 253 -8.41 18.63 1.27
N ARG A 254 -7.71 17.51 1.48
CA ARG A 254 -7.94 16.65 2.64
C ARG A 254 -7.61 17.37 3.95
N LEU A 255 -6.47 18.06 4.04
CA LEU A 255 -6.12 18.88 5.21
C LEU A 255 -7.14 20.00 5.45
N LEU A 256 -7.65 20.63 4.38
CA LEU A 256 -8.67 21.67 4.46
C LEU A 256 -10.00 21.12 5.00
N PHE A 257 -10.49 20.00 4.47
CA PHE A 257 -11.77 19.42 4.88
C PHE A 257 -11.73 18.87 6.31
N LEU A 258 -10.58 18.39 6.76
CA LEU A 258 -10.35 17.95 8.14
C LEU A 258 -10.02 19.11 9.09
N ASN A 259 -9.93 20.34 8.57
CA ASN A 259 -9.58 21.56 9.32
C ASN A 259 -8.28 21.42 10.13
N THR A 260 -7.26 20.81 9.53
CA THR A 260 -5.93 20.59 10.14
C THR A 260 -4.82 21.08 9.21
N GLY A 261 -3.56 21.05 9.67
CA GLY A 261 -2.37 21.32 8.86
C GLY A 261 -2.33 22.74 8.28
N MET A 262 -2.67 23.77 9.06
CA MET A 262 -2.79 25.15 8.55
C MET A 262 -1.49 25.65 7.92
N ASN A 263 -0.33 25.41 8.55
CA ASN A 263 0.95 25.86 8.03
C ASN A 263 1.35 25.13 6.75
N THR A 264 1.05 23.84 6.68
CA THR A 264 1.29 23.02 5.48
C THR A 264 0.37 23.47 4.34
N ARG A 265 -0.90 23.77 4.60
CA ARG A 265 -1.84 24.30 3.59
C ARG A 265 -1.36 25.63 3.02
N GLN A 266 -0.93 26.58 3.86
CA GLN A 266 -0.39 27.85 3.41
C GLN A 266 0.84 27.69 2.53
N GLU A 267 1.71 26.74 2.87
CA GLU A 267 2.89 26.46 2.07
C GLU A 267 2.53 25.83 0.71
N ILE A 268 1.59 24.87 0.70
CA ILE A 268 1.08 24.30 -0.56
C ILE A 268 0.46 25.38 -1.45
N GLU A 269 -0.34 26.29 -0.87
CA GLU A 269 -0.87 27.43 -1.64
C GLU A 269 0.23 28.29 -2.25
N ARG A 270 1.29 28.60 -1.49
CA ARG A 270 2.44 29.36 -1.98
C ARG A 270 3.12 28.65 -3.15
N ILE A 271 3.34 27.33 -3.04
CA ILE A 271 3.93 26.52 -4.10
C ILE A 271 3.04 26.53 -5.34
N LEU A 272 1.75 26.25 -5.21
CA LEU A 272 0.82 26.21 -6.34
C LEU A 272 0.67 27.58 -7.02
N LYS A 273 0.60 28.67 -6.25
CA LYS A 273 0.54 30.05 -6.80
C LYS A 273 1.78 30.39 -7.60
N SER A 274 2.97 29.94 -7.19
CA SER A 274 4.22 30.18 -7.92
C SER A 274 4.29 29.50 -9.29
N GLN A 275 3.42 28.51 -9.53
CA GLN A 275 3.35 27.79 -10.79
C GLN A 275 2.32 28.36 -11.77
N ILE A 276 1.47 29.29 -11.31
CA ILE A 276 0.49 29.96 -12.18
C ILE A 276 1.24 31.00 -12.99
N ILE A 277 1.33 30.77 -14.30
CA ILE A 277 1.78 31.77 -15.26
C ILE A 277 0.59 32.71 -15.52
N VAL A 278 0.66 33.94 -15.03
CA VAL A 278 -0.31 35.00 -15.34
C VAL A 278 0.03 35.63 -16.69
#